data_b29bb996bbda0a7bb19e055545b0ed5b
#
_entry.id   b29bb996bbda0a7bb19e055545b0ed5b
#
_cell.length_a   1.000
_cell.length_b   1.000
_cell.length_c   1.000
_cell.angle_alpha   90.00
_cell.angle_beta   90.00
_cell.angle_gamma   90.00
#
_symmetry.space_group_name_H-M   'P 1'
#
loop_
_entity.id
_entity.type
_entity.pdbx_description
1 polymer ?
#
loop_
_entity_poly.entity_id
_entity_poly.type
_entity_poly.pdbx_seq_one_letter_code
_entity_poly.pdbx_strand_id
1 'polypeptide(L)'
;MNNEILKYIRDNKLSTNKRETIEFRDHKFLLDILRDESKIIVVQKCVQAGVSFTFEIKTLFEGSKEPLNILYILPSIKDARDFVVSKFDPVVENSKIRNSVKKTELGKTNVWSSALKKIGDSYYFFRGAQSEAGAQSIDGDIVVNDEFDFQPVKSRKMFQERLEGSSSKGINYCIGYPILDGSGINEMYDQSDRKEWFITCPHCQKRQVITWPSNIDRERGIYICSECGGELSDDDRRNGVWVVTNPNGKTSGYHISKMMLPWVSAAKLIKKFSEDPPKHFYNYTLGLPYKDGVSVINKKTFDDLKISYQEYTRYKQDSYKVIGIDQGNRFHYCEGIVSPRGCVITNIRIIDSEDDLFKAIENFKPHKIVIDMSPNRWTALRIQEKFGLDVVWLANIRLWAMNKLSKSKIKHFELKRQFGMVNVERTESIQTMIDDMNDDGIHFLNDIPTLEDVYVHLRNMVPSNELRQGITRKVFKRAGSDDYGFAINLFYVGTKIIMPNPDDVLKELENKKLIANTPIGLEKAIDKMMQGYGNSIIVIKPK
;
A
#
# COMPACT_ATOMS: atom_id res chain seq x y z
N MET A 1 -1.00 0.03 -39.25
CA MET A 1 -1.05 -0.67 -37.94
C MET A 1 -1.04 -2.17 -38.19
N ASN A 2 -0.11 -2.85 -37.59
CA ASN A 2 0.20 -4.24 -37.89
C ASN A 2 -0.94 -5.17 -37.42
N ASN A 3 -1.71 -5.73 -38.36
CA ASN A 3 -2.79 -6.70 -38.08
C ASN A 3 -2.29 -8.15 -38.03
N GLU A 4 -0.96 -8.36 -38.15
CA GLU A 4 -0.37 -9.71 -38.22
C GLU A 4 -0.61 -10.52 -36.96
N ILE A 5 -0.50 -9.89 -35.78
CA ILE A 5 -0.74 -10.58 -34.53
C ILE A 5 -2.20 -11.01 -34.37
N LEU A 6 -3.17 -10.21 -34.84
CA LEU A 6 -4.58 -10.62 -34.85
C LEU A 6 -4.86 -11.75 -35.86
N LYS A 7 -4.15 -11.72 -36.99
CA LYS A 7 -4.18 -12.83 -37.96
C LYS A 7 -3.59 -14.09 -37.32
N TYR A 8 -2.46 -13.98 -36.64
CA TYR A 8 -1.84 -15.10 -35.94
C TYR A 8 -2.78 -15.75 -34.89
N ILE A 9 -3.46 -14.92 -34.06
CA ILE A 9 -4.45 -15.39 -33.08
C ILE A 9 -5.53 -16.23 -33.77
N ARG A 10 -6.10 -15.72 -34.86
CA ARG A 10 -7.18 -16.38 -35.60
C ARG A 10 -6.68 -17.63 -36.30
N ASP A 11 -5.58 -17.57 -37.03
CA ASP A 11 -5.08 -18.68 -37.86
C ASP A 11 -4.60 -19.84 -36.99
N ASN A 12 -4.09 -19.57 -35.80
CA ASN A 12 -3.71 -20.58 -34.81
C ASN A 12 -4.86 -21.01 -33.87
N LYS A 13 -6.05 -20.42 -34.02
CA LYS A 13 -7.21 -20.70 -33.15
C LYS A 13 -6.86 -20.55 -31.67
N LEU A 14 -6.13 -19.46 -31.33
CA LEU A 14 -5.81 -19.20 -29.92
C LEU A 14 -7.09 -18.97 -29.13
N SER A 15 -7.12 -19.53 -27.93
CA SER A 15 -8.22 -19.39 -26.98
C SER A 15 -7.70 -19.09 -25.58
N THR A 16 -8.57 -18.64 -24.71
CA THR A 16 -8.23 -18.49 -23.29
C THR A 16 -7.94 -19.87 -22.67
N ASN A 17 -7.35 -19.89 -21.48
CA ASN A 17 -7.13 -21.12 -20.72
C ASN A 17 -8.45 -21.89 -20.43
N LYS A 18 -9.60 -21.23 -20.53
CA LYS A 18 -10.94 -21.83 -20.41
C LYS A 18 -11.54 -22.27 -21.76
N ARG A 19 -10.74 -22.25 -22.83
CA ARG A 19 -11.16 -22.56 -24.23
C ARG A 19 -12.17 -21.58 -24.82
N GLU A 20 -12.25 -20.37 -24.28
CA GLU A 20 -13.11 -19.32 -24.84
C GLU A 20 -12.39 -18.62 -25.99
N THR A 21 -13.12 -18.22 -27.01
CA THR A 21 -12.59 -17.41 -28.12
C THR A 21 -12.06 -16.09 -27.60
N ILE A 22 -10.90 -15.66 -28.10
CA ILE A 22 -10.31 -14.37 -27.71
C ILE A 22 -11.10 -13.26 -28.40
N GLU A 23 -11.80 -12.48 -27.60
CA GLU A 23 -12.55 -11.31 -28.04
C GLU A 23 -12.01 -10.05 -27.35
N PHE A 24 -11.74 -9.04 -28.17
CA PHE A 24 -11.26 -7.74 -27.68
C PHE A 24 -12.36 -6.71 -27.48
N ARG A 25 -13.65 -7.10 -27.61
CA ARG A 25 -14.75 -6.15 -27.47
C ARG A 25 -14.66 -5.34 -26.18
N ASP A 26 -14.55 -6.02 -25.04
CA ASP A 26 -14.47 -5.40 -23.73
C ASP A 26 -13.03 -5.12 -23.27
N HIS A 27 -12.06 -5.53 -24.09
CA HIS A 27 -10.62 -5.42 -23.83
C HIS A 27 -9.90 -4.59 -24.90
N LYS A 28 -10.57 -3.59 -25.49
CA LYS A 28 -9.97 -2.73 -26.54
C LYS A 28 -8.66 -2.09 -26.11
N PHE A 29 -8.53 -1.75 -24.85
CA PHE A 29 -7.32 -1.18 -24.26
C PHE A 29 -6.10 -2.11 -24.34
N LEU A 30 -6.27 -3.42 -24.50
CA LEU A 30 -5.16 -4.36 -24.69
C LEU A 30 -4.65 -4.45 -26.13
N LEU A 31 -5.42 -3.99 -27.11
CA LEU A 31 -5.04 -4.09 -28.53
C LEU A 31 -3.77 -3.29 -28.86
N ASP A 32 -3.65 -2.10 -28.31
CA ASP A 32 -2.49 -1.24 -28.56
C ASP A 32 -1.24 -1.79 -27.85
N ILE A 33 -1.40 -2.33 -26.63
CA ILE A 33 -0.33 -3.04 -25.90
C ILE A 33 0.14 -4.27 -26.68
N LEU A 34 -0.81 -5.03 -27.22
CA LEU A 34 -0.51 -6.21 -28.02
C LEU A 34 0.30 -5.87 -29.30
N ARG A 35 0.01 -4.71 -29.89
CA ARG A 35 0.62 -4.22 -31.14
C ARG A 35 1.87 -3.35 -30.92
N ASP A 36 2.17 -2.98 -29.70
CA ASP A 36 3.31 -2.13 -29.36
C ASP A 36 4.63 -2.86 -29.65
N GLU A 37 5.45 -2.31 -30.52
CA GLU A 37 6.75 -2.88 -30.95
C GLU A 37 7.93 -2.28 -30.17
N SER A 38 7.66 -1.50 -29.13
CA SER A 38 8.69 -0.90 -28.29
C SER A 38 9.51 -1.98 -27.58
N LYS A 39 10.84 -1.77 -27.52
CA LYS A 39 11.74 -2.71 -26.82
C LYS A 39 11.45 -2.81 -25.33
N ILE A 40 11.03 -1.71 -24.71
CA ILE A 40 10.68 -1.69 -23.29
C ILE A 40 9.23 -1.26 -23.16
N ILE A 41 8.40 -2.17 -22.63
CA ILE A 41 6.98 -1.91 -22.34
C ILE A 41 6.76 -2.08 -20.85
N VAL A 42 6.20 -1.06 -20.23
CA VAL A 42 5.87 -1.01 -18.80
C VAL A 42 4.35 -0.96 -18.64
N VAL A 43 3.77 -1.91 -17.93
CA VAL A 43 2.33 -1.91 -17.66
C VAL A 43 2.07 -1.90 -16.18
N GLN A 44 1.78 -0.72 -15.65
CA GLN A 44 1.26 -0.53 -14.32
C GLN A 44 -0.24 -0.81 -14.33
N LYS A 45 -0.69 -1.83 -13.62
CA LYS A 45 -2.05 -2.36 -13.79
C LYS A 45 -2.78 -2.65 -12.48
N CYS A 46 -4.10 -2.61 -12.53
CA CYS A 46 -4.93 -3.30 -11.55
C CYS A 46 -4.87 -4.83 -11.76
N VAL A 47 -5.35 -5.60 -10.79
CA VAL A 47 -5.41 -7.06 -10.91
C VAL A 47 -6.54 -7.50 -11.86
N GLN A 48 -6.35 -8.64 -12.54
CA GLN A 48 -7.34 -9.29 -13.42
C GLN A 48 -7.79 -8.44 -14.63
N ALA A 49 -6.87 -7.70 -15.24
CA ALA A 49 -7.13 -6.91 -16.45
C ALA A 49 -6.73 -7.62 -17.75
N GLY A 50 -6.30 -8.88 -17.72
CA GLY A 50 -5.91 -9.65 -18.91
C GLY A 50 -4.48 -9.40 -19.43
N VAL A 51 -3.69 -8.57 -18.75
CA VAL A 51 -2.36 -8.13 -19.23
C VAL A 51 -1.37 -9.28 -19.35
N SER A 52 -1.24 -10.15 -18.35
CA SER A 52 -0.31 -11.30 -18.42
C SER A 52 -0.62 -12.21 -19.61
N PHE A 53 -1.90 -12.44 -19.89
CA PHE A 53 -2.36 -13.19 -21.06
C PHE A 53 -2.02 -12.48 -22.37
N THR A 54 -2.10 -11.15 -22.41
CA THR A 54 -1.71 -10.36 -23.59
C THR A 54 -0.23 -10.57 -23.94
N PHE A 55 0.65 -10.56 -22.94
CA PHE A 55 2.08 -10.80 -23.16
C PHE A 55 2.40 -12.26 -23.47
N GLU A 56 1.61 -13.21 -22.97
CA GLU A 56 1.69 -14.61 -23.40
C GLU A 56 1.44 -14.74 -24.91
N ILE A 57 0.36 -14.16 -25.42
CA ILE A 57 0.07 -14.15 -26.87
C ILE A 57 1.17 -13.42 -27.65
N LYS A 58 1.62 -12.27 -27.15
CA LYS A 58 2.64 -11.45 -27.78
C LYS A 58 3.94 -12.23 -27.97
N THR A 59 4.41 -12.89 -26.92
CA THR A 59 5.65 -13.69 -26.98
C THR A 59 5.51 -14.95 -27.83
N LEU A 60 4.35 -15.60 -27.86
CA LEU A 60 4.07 -16.70 -28.79
C LEU A 60 4.12 -16.23 -30.24
N PHE A 61 3.59 -15.06 -30.52
CA PHE A 61 3.66 -14.46 -31.85
C PHE A 61 5.10 -14.10 -32.24
N GLU A 62 5.87 -13.43 -31.38
CA GLU A 62 7.28 -13.07 -31.66
C GLU A 62 8.14 -14.33 -31.86
N GLY A 63 8.00 -15.34 -31.00
CA GLY A 63 8.71 -16.62 -31.14
C GLY A 63 8.29 -17.46 -32.34
N SER A 64 7.17 -17.13 -33.00
CA SER A 64 6.76 -17.76 -34.27
C SER A 64 7.40 -17.14 -35.51
N LYS A 65 7.91 -15.91 -35.41
CA LYS A 65 8.57 -15.20 -36.51
C LYS A 65 10.02 -15.61 -36.71
N GLU A 66 10.73 -15.82 -35.61
CA GLU A 66 12.15 -16.15 -35.58
C GLU A 66 12.51 -16.94 -34.31
N PRO A 67 13.62 -17.69 -34.30
CA PRO A 67 14.10 -18.39 -33.12
C PRO A 67 14.48 -17.42 -32.01
N LEU A 68 13.83 -17.50 -30.84
CA LEU A 68 14.06 -16.61 -29.69
C LEU A 68 14.20 -17.40 -28.39
N ASN A 69 14.99 -16.85 -27.48
CA ASN A 69 15.05 -17.22 -26.07
C ASN A 69 14.19 -16.26 -25.26
N ILE A 70 13.05 -16.74 -24.75
CA ILE A 70 12.05 -15.95 -24.04
C ILE A 70 12.04 -16.36 -22.58
N LEU A 71 12.30 -15.41 -21.67
CA LEU A 71 12.38 -15.64 -20.25
C LEU A 71 11.16 -15.05 -19.55
N TYR A 72 10.34 -15.89 -18.90
CA TYR A 72 9.29 -15.48 -18.00
C TYR A 72 9.78 -15.52 -16.57
N ILE A 73 9.78 -14.36 -15.92
CA ILE A 73 10.24 -14.18 -14.55
C ILE A 73 9.04 -13.86 -13.67
N LEU A 74 8.77 -14.74 -12.71
CA LEU A 74 7.72 -14.59 -11.71
C LEU A 74 8.33 -14.48 -10.31
N PRO A 75 7.60 -14.06 -9.28
CA PRO A 75 8.17 -13.85 -7.94
C PRO A 75 8.86 -15.08 -7.36
N SER A 76 8.28 -16.28 -7.52
CA SER A 76 8.85 -17.53 -7.01
C SER A 76 8.81 -18.65 -8.06
N ILE A 77 9.58 -19.72 -7.83
CA ILE A 77 9.54 -20.95 -8.66
C ILE A 77 8.14 -21.57 -8.64
N LYS A 78 7.45 -21.48 -7.51
CA LYS A 78 6.07 -21.97 -7.39
C LYS A 78 5.13 -21.18 -8.30
N ASP A 79 5.22 -19.84 -8.26
CA ASP A 79 4.38 -18.97 -9.11
C ASP A 79 4.65 -19.23 -10.60
N ALA A 80 5.91 -19.47 -10.97
CA ALA A 80 6.29 -19.83 -12.33
C ALA A 80 5.66 -21.17 -12.77
N ARG A 81 5.69 -22.20 -11.93
CA ARG A 81 5.05 -23.49 -12.21
C ARG A 81 3.53 -23.36 -12.32
N ASP A 82 2.91 -22.64 -11.37
CA ASP A 82 1.46 -22.43 -11.35
C ASP A 82 1.01 -21.67 -12.60
N PHE A 83 1.78 -20.65 -13.02
CA PHE A 83 1.54 -19.92 -14.27
C PHE A 83 1.58 -20.85 -15.49
N VAL A 84 2.62 -21.67 -15.60
CA VAL A 84 2.77 -22.60 -16.72
C VAL A 84 1.60 -23.55 -16.80
N VAL A 85 1.27 -24.24 -15.72
CA VAL A 85 0.26 -25.30 -15.70
C VAL A 85 -1.16 -24.73 -15.88
N SER A 86 -1.45 -23.56 -15.27
CA SER A 86 -2.81 -23.03 -15.25
C SER A 86 -3.13 -22.02 -16.36
N LYS A 87 -2.10 -21.42 -16.99
CA LYS A 87 -2.28 -20.38 -18.01
C LYS A 87 -1.60 -20.76 -19.32
N PHE A 88 -0.27 -20.88 -19.35
CA PHE A 88 0.52 -21.05 -20.57
C PHE A 88 0.22 -22.37 -21.30
N ASP A 89 0.28 -23.50 -20.61
CA ASP A 89 0.05 -24.81 -21.22
C ASP A 89 -1.36 -24.93 -21.85
N PRO A 90 -2.45 -24.53 -21.18
CA PRO A 90 -3.77 -24.60 -21.79
C PRO A 90 -3.92 -23.79 -23.07
N VAL A 91 -3.25 -22.62 -23.19
CA VAL A 91 -3.29 -21.79 -24.40
C VAL A 91 -2.61 -22.49 -25.56
N VAL A 92 -1.44 -23.07 -25.33
CA VAL A 92 -0.69 -23.81 -26.36
C VAL A 92 -1.44 -25.10 -26.75
N GLU A 93 -1.86 -25.89 -25.77
CA GLU A 93 -2.51 -27.19 -25.99
C GLU A 93 -3.86 -27.09 -26.69
N ASN A 94 -4.63 -26.04 -26.41
CA ASN A 94 -5.94 -25.79 -27.01
C ASN A 94 -5.87 -25.11 -28.39
N SER A 95 -4.67 -24.81 -28.89
CA SER A 95 -4.45 -24.11 -30.15
C SER A 95 -3.75 -24.99 -31.18
N LYS A 96 -3.64 -24.52 -32.43
CA LYS A 96 -2.84 -25.19 -33.47
C LYS A 96 -1.32 -25.11 -33.16
N ILE A 97 -0.89 -24.25 -32.25
CA ILE A 97 0.51 -24.11 -31.84
C ILE A 97 1.05 -25.42 -31.26
N ARG A 98 0.18 -26.24 -30.64
CA ARG A 98 0.56 -27.59 -30.16
C ARG A 98 1.27 -28.43 -31.23
N ASN A 99 0.98 -28.23 -32.51
CA ASN A 99 1.61 -28.93 -33.61
C ASN A 99 3.06 -28.51 -33.84
N SER A 100 3.44 -27.31 -33.36
CA SER A 100 4.82 -26.79 -33.39
C SER A 100 5.66 -27.24 -32.21
N VAL A 101 5.08 -27.95 -31.25
CA VAL A 101 5.81 -28.61 -30.17
C VAL A 101 6.46 -29.85 -30.74
N LYS A 102 7.76 -29.73 -31.10
CA LYS A 102 8.50 -30.82 -31.75
C LYS A 102 8.62 -32.02 -30.83
N LYS A 103 8.11 -33.18 -31.29
CA LYS A 103 8.45 -34.49 -30.74
C LYS A 103 9.85 -34.83 -31.24
N THR A 104 10.78 -35.15 -30.36
CA THR A 104 12.08 -35.65 -30.80
C THR A 104 11.89 -37.00 -31.51
N GLU A 105 12.56 -37.20 -32.68
CA GLU A 105 12.45 -38.36 -33.56
C GLU A 105 12.78 -39.69 -32.88
N LEU A 106 13.34 -39.71 -31.68
CA LEU A 106 13.80 -40.89 -30.94
C LEU A 106 12.91 -41.28 -29.73
N GLY A 107 11.70 -40.73 -29.63
CA GLY A 107 10.79 -41.13 -28.53
C GLY A 107 11.23 -40.74 -27.13
N LYS A 108 12.31 -39.97 -26.98
CA LYS A 108 12.83 -39.51 -25.71
C LYS A 108 12.70 -37.98 -25.61
N THR A 109 11.82 -37.58 -24.72
CA THR A 109 11.66 -36.26 -24.09
C THR A 109 11.56 -35.04 -25.02
N ASN A 110 10.34 -34.65 -25.29
CA ASN A 110 10.03 -33.27 -25.66
C ASN A 110 10.62 -32.35 -24.59
N VAL A 111 11.22 -31.21 -25.01
CA VAL A 111 11.58 -30.14 -24.08
C VAL A 111 10.29 -29.45 -23.64
N TRP A 112 9.53 -30.13 -22.78
CA TRP A 112 8.23 -29.70 -22.27
C TRP A 112 8.14 -29.96 -20.78
N SER A 113 8.65 -29.03 -20.00
CA SER A 113 8.58 -29.07 -18.55
C SER A 113 7.98 -27.76 -18.01
N SER A 114 7.69 -27.71 -16.72
CA SER A 114 7.24 -26.47 -16.08
C SER A 114 8.32 -25.36 -16.01
N ALA A 115 9.56 -25.67 -16.38
CA ALA A 115 10.67 -24.73 -16.35
C ALA A 115 11.22 -24.34 -17.72
N LEU A 116 10.96 -25.18 -18.75
CA LEU A 116 11.49 -24.98 -20.11
C LEU A 116 10.56 -25.64 -21.13
N LYS A 117 10.24 -24.89 -22.18
CA LYS A 117 9.47 -25.38 -23.32
C LYS A 117 10.11 -24.99 -24.63
N LYS A 118 10.02 -25.85 -25.62
CA LYS A 118 10.38 -25.54 -27.01
C LYS A 118 9.14 -25.55 -27.89
N ILE A 119 8.86 -24.42 -28.54
CA ILE A 119 7.74 -24.25 -29.46
C ILE A 119 8.31 -23.72 -30.78
N GLY A 120 8.17 -24.51 -31.86
CA GLY A 120 8.89 -24.22 -33.09
C GLY A 120 10.40 -24.28 -32.85
N ASP A 121 11.11 -23.20 -33.17
CA ASP A 121 12.54 -23.06 -32.95
C ASP A 121 12.88 -22.14 -31.76
N SER A 122 11.86 -21.65 -31.05
CA SER A 122 12.01 -20.77 -29.89
C SER A 122 11.94 -21.53 -28.56
N TYR A 123 12.67 -21.02 -27.57
CA TYR A 123 12.72 -21.55 -26.20
C TYR A 123 12.03 -20.59 -25.23
N TYR A 124 11.19 -21.13 -24.34
CA TYR A 124 10.46 -20.42 -23.29
C TYR A 124 10.95 -20.91 -21.93
N PHE A 125 11.65 -20.07 -21.20
CA PHE A 125 12.20 -20.34 -19.88
C PHE A 125 11.30 -19.73 -18.81
N PHE A 126 10.87 -20.49 -17.82
CA PHE A 126 10.06 -20.02 -16.70
C PHE A 126 10.89 -20.09 -15.43
N ARG A 127 11.09 -18.95 -14.77
CA ARG A 127 11.99 -18.80 -13.63
C ARG A 127 11.33 -18.03 -12.48
N GLY A 128 11.71 -18.40 -11.24
CA GLY A 128 11.39 -17.63 -10.05
C GLY A 128 12.49 -16.62 -9.75
N ALA A 129 12.12 -15.38 -9.49
CA ALA A 129 13.08 -14.31 -9.19
C ALA A 129 13.85 -14.49 -7.87
N GLN A 130 13.41 -15.37 -6.97
CA GLN A 130 14.10 -15.61 -5.69
C GLN A 130 15.40 -16.45 -5.83
N SER A 131 15.64 -17.08 -6.99
CA SER A 131 16.81 -17.93 -7.23
C SER A 131 17.79 -17.24 -8.16
N GLU A 132 18.96 -16.85 -7.64
CA GLU A 132 20.06 -16.29 -8.45
C GLU A 132 20.58 -17.32 -9.48
N ALA A 133 20.60 -18.59 -9.13
CA ALA A 133 21.01 -19.66 -10.04
C ALA A 133 20.10 -19.78 -11.28
N GLY A 134 18.83 -19.36 -11.18
CA GLY A 134 17.91 -19.37 -12.30
C GLY A 134 18.22 -18.34 -13.38
N ALA A 135 18.98 -17.29 -13.04
CA ALA A 135 19.39 -16.24 -13.97
C ALA A 135 20.76 -16.55 -14.63
N GLN A 136 21.56 -17.45 -14.07
CA GLN A 136 22.87 -17.78 -14.61
C GLN A 136 22.72 -18.71 -15.82
N SER A 137 23.49 -18.46 -16.87
CA SER A 137 23.64 -19.34 -18.05
C SER A 137 22.49 -19.34 -19.07
N ILE A 138 21.65 -18.30 -19.13
CA ILE A 138 20.63 -18.17 -20.19
C ILE A 138 20.79 -16.81 -20.87
N ASP A 139 21.06 -16.82 -22.15
CA ASP A 139 20.97 -15.62 -22.98
C ASP A 139 19.52 -15.38 -23.36
N GLY A 140 19.01 -14.18 -23.16
CA GLY A 140 17.62 -13.81 -23.40
C GLY A 140 17.48 -12.83 -24.56
N ASP A 141 16.48 -13.05 -25.40
CA ASP A 141 16.03 -12.08 -26.41
C ASP A 141 14.89 -11.24 -25.88
N ILE A 142 13.98 -11.88 -25.13
CA ILE A 142 12.82 -11.25 -24.49
C ILE A 142 12.80 -11.67 -23.03
N VAL A 143 12.67 -10.70 -22.12
CA VAL A 143 12.37 -10.93 -20.71
C VAL A 143 10.99 -10.38 -20.38
N VAL A 144 10.12 -11.21 -19.83
CA VAL A 144 8.80 -10.84 -19.30
C VAL A 144 8.86 -10.91 -17.78
N ASN A 145 8.86 -9.77 -17.12
CA ASN A 145 8.81 -9.65 -15.67
C ASN A 145 7.35 -9.48 -15.23
N ASP A 146 6.68 -10.56 -14.84
CA ASP A 146 5.30 -10.48 -14.31
C ASP A 146 5.32 -10.38 -12.77
N GLU A 147 4.39 -9.59 -12.23
CA GLU A 147 4.35 -9.20 -10.82
C GLU A 147 5.67 -8.55 -10.36
N PHE A 148 6.12 -7.56 -11.13
CA PHE A 148 7.43 -6.92 -11.06
C PHE A 148 7.85 -6.48 -9.64
N ASP A 149 6.95 -5.87 -8.89
CA ASP A 149 7.26 -5.33 -7.56
C ASP A 149 7.52 -6.41 -6.48
N PHE A 150 7.11 -7.66 -6.75
CA PHE A 150 7.38 -8.81 -5.86
C PHE A 150 8.71 -9.51 -6.16
N GLN A 151 9.41 -9.08 -7.20
CA GLN A 151 10.72 -9.60 -7.55
C GLN A 151 11.82 -8.82 -6.80
N PRO A 152 12.84 -9.49 -6.22
CA PRO A 152 13.99 -8.81 -5.61
C PRO A 152 14.70 -7.88 -6.61
N VAL A 153 15.08 -6.68 -6.17
CA VAL A 153 15.76 -5.68 -7.03
C VAL A 153 17.03 -6.26 -7.67
N LYS A 154 17.82 -7.03 -6.93
CA LYS A 154 19.02 -7.68 -7.44
C LYS A 154 18.70 -8.63 -8.60
N SER A 155 17.66 -9.45 -8.46
CA SER A 155 17.25 -10.40 -9.49
C SER A 155 16.75 -9.70 -10.76
N ARG A 156 15.97 -8.63 -10.61
CA ARG A 156 15.51 -7.81 -11.75
C ARG A 156 16.68 -7.29 -12.59
N LYS A 157 17.74 -6.78 -11.95
CA LYS A 157 18.97 -6.34 -12.62
C LYS A 157 19.67 -7.49 -13.33
N MET A 158 19.83 -8.63 -12.65
CA MET A 158 20.47 -9.82 -13.24
C MET A 158 19.72 -10.32 -14.49
N PHE A 159 18.39 -10.35 -14.49
CA PHE A 159 17.62 -10.75 -15.66
C PHE A 159 17.67 -9.70 -16.77
N GLN A 160 17.75 -8.42 -16.45
CA GLN A 160 17.95 -7.36 -17.41
C GLN A 160 19.30 -7.47 -18.12
N GLU A 161 20.38 -7.81 -17.41
CA GLU A 161 21.71 -8.07 -17.96
C GLU A 161 21.73 -9.22 -18.99
N ARG A 162 20.75 -10.16 -18.93
CA ARG A 162 20.60 -11.23 -19.94
C ARG A 162 20.20 -10.72 -21.32
N LEU A 163 19.72 -9.49 -21.41
CA LEU A 163 19.36 -8.82 -22.65
C LEU A 163 20.53 -8.06 -23.31
N GLU A 164 21.71 -8.04 -22.68
CA GLU A 164 22.87 -7.26 -23.14
C GLU A 164 23.79 -8.07 -24.10
N GLY A 165 23.46 -9.34 -24.37
CA GLY A 165 24.18 -10.16 -25.32
C GLY A 165 24.19 -9.54 -26.71
N SER A 166 25.30 -9.67 -27.45
CA SER A 166 25.47 -9.05 -28.79
C SER A 166 24.43 -9.48 -29.84
N SER A 167 23.85 -10.67 -29.66
CA SER A 167 22.77 -11.22 -30.52
C SER A 167 21.37 -11.00 -29.97
N SER A 168 21.22 -10.49 -28.74
CA SER A 168 19.93 -10.30 -28.09
C SER A 168 19.09 -9.21 -28.77
N LYS A 169 17.76 -9.41 -28.81
CA LYS A 169 16.79 -8.38 -29.24
C LYS A 169 16.69 -7.24 -28.24
N GLY A 170 17.08 -7.46 -26.98
CA GLY A 170 17.02 -6.47 -25.91
C GLY A 170 15.60 -6.05 -25.53
N ILE A 171 14.63 -6.99 -25.58
CA ILE A 171 13.22 -6.70 -25.32
C ILE A 171 12.88 -7.00 -23.85
N ASN A 172 12.33 -6.00 -23.15
CA ASN A 172 11.96 -6.12 -21.75
C ASN A 172 10.51 -5.68 -21.49
N TYR A 173 9.68 -6.58 -21.01
CA TYR A 173 8.30 -6.31 -20.63
C TYR A 173 8.16 -6.39 -19.12
N CYS A 174 7.78 -5.26 -18.49
CA CYS A 174 7.59 -5.14 -17.05
C CYS A 174 6.12 -4.95 -16.74
N ILE A 175 5.56 -5.87 -15.96
CA ILE A 175 4.12 -5.94 -15.69
C ILE A 175 3.91 -6.08 -14.18
N GLY A 176 3.03 -5.30 -13.61
CA GLY A 176 2.69 -5.43 -12.20
C GLY A 176 1.70 -4.39 -11.71
N TYR A 177 1.19 -4.60 -10.52
CA TYR A 177 0.53 -3.53 -9.78
C TYR A 177 1.55 -2.88 -8.84
N PRO A 178 1.48 -1.54 -8.68
CA PRO A 178 2.46 -0.83 -7.88
C PRO A 178 2.22 -1.10 -6.40
N ILE A 179 3.31 -1.31 -5.63
CA ILE A 179 3.23 -1.46 -4.18
C ILE A 179 3.48 -0.12 -3.49
N LEU A 180 4.45 0.65 -3.99
CA LEU A 180 4.95 1.89 -3.39
C LEU A 180 5.08 3.00 -4.43
N ASP A 181 4.80 4.24 -3.99
CA ASP A 181 4.98 5.44 -4.80
C ASP A 181 6.48 5.67 -5.10
N GLY A 182 6.79 6.06 -6.34
CA GLY A 182 8.15 6.35 -6.80
C GLY A 182 9.12 5.16 -6.78
N SER A 183 8.62 3.92 -6.83
CA SER A 183 9.44 2.71 -6.74
C SER A 183 8.89 1.59 -7.62
N GLY A 184 9.77 0.69 -8.07
CA GLY A 184 9.38 -0.49 -8.82
C GLY A 184 8.68 -0.18 -10.13
N ILE A 185 7.52 -0.80 -10.37
CA ILE A 185 6.74 -0.57 -11.60
C ILE A 185 6.23 0.86 -11.71
N ASN A 186 5.94 1.53 -10.57
CA ASN A 186 5.51 2.92 -10.59
C ASN A 186 6.62 3.87 -11.04
N GLU A 187 7.85 3.70 -10.54
CA GLU A 187 9.00 4.47 -11.00
C GLU A 187 9.23 4.30 -12.50
N MET A 188 9.17 3.07 -12.99
CA MET A 188 9.34 2.80 -14.42
C MET A 188 8.23 3.42 -15.28
N TYR A 189 6.99 3.38 -14.80
CA TYR A 189 5.86 4.02 -15.48
C TYR A 189 6.02 5.54 -15.48
N ASP A 190 6.42 6.16 -14.37
CA ASP A 190 6.64 7.61 -14.28
C ASP A 190 7.75 8.12 -15.20
N GLN A 191 8.76 7.30 -15.49
CA GLN A 191 9.85 7.58 -16.43
C GLN A 191 9.49 7.28 -17.90
N SER A 192 8.39 6.57 -18.15
CA SER A 192 7.90 6.21 -19.48
C SER A 192 7.15 7.35 -20.16
N ASP A 193 6.62 7.11 -21.36
CA ASP A 193 5.72 8.04 -22.06
C ASP A 193 4.32 8.17 -21.40
N ARG A 194 4.03 7.40 -20.34
CA ARG A 194 2.88 7.50 -19.45
C ARG A 194 1.55 7.57 -20.19
N LYS A 195 1.25 6.55 -20.99
CA LYS A 195 -0.05 6.48 -21.66
C LYS A 195 -1.18 6.26 -20.68
N GLU A 196 -2.22 7.10 -20.78
CA GLU A 196 -3.46 7.02 -20.05
C GLU A 196 -4.63 6.77 -20.99
N TRP A 197 -5.65 6.03 -20.51
CA TRP A 197 -6.84 5.72 -21.29
C TRP A 197 -7.84 6.85 -21.22
N PHE A 198 -7.92 7.68 -22.29
CA PHE A 198 -8.86 8.78 -22.38
C PHE A 198 -10.16 8.36 -23.02
N ILE A 199 -11.26 8.76 -22.41
CA ILE A 199 -12.61 8.67 -22.97
C ILE A 199 -13.13 10.05 -23.34
N THR A 200 -14.14 10.10 -24.19
CA THR A 200 -14.87 11.33 -24.52
C THR A 200 -16.25 11.27 -23.91
N CYS A 201 -16.63 12.26 -23.11
CA CYS A 201 -17.97 12.34 -22.55
C CYS A 201 -19.01 12.57 -23.67
N PRO A 202 -20.10 11.77 -23.77
CA PRO A 202 -21.10 11.96 -24.81
C PRO A 202 -21.93 13.24 -24.64
N HIS A 203 -21.99 13.79 -23.41
CA HIS A 203 -22.80 14.96 -23.09
C HIS A 203 -22.11 16.29 -23.35
N CYS A 204 -20.87 16.46 -22.87
CA CYS A 204 -20.14 17.73 -22.98
C CYS A 204 -18.88 17.67 -23.85
N GLN A 205 -18.59 16.52 -24.46
CA GLN A 205 -17.42 16.26 -25.32
C GLN A 205 -16.06 16.42 -24.62
N LYS A 206 -16.05 16.51 -23.27
CA LYS A 206 -14.80 16.53 -22.50
C LYS A 206 -14.03 15.23 -22.66
N ARG A 207 -12.77 15.33 -23.08
CA ARG A 207 -11.83 14.20 -23.04
C ARG A 207 -11.21 14.12 -21.65
N GLN A 208 -11.29 12.94 -21.02
CA GLN A 208 -10.84 12.75 -19.65
C GLN A 208 -10.37 11.31 -19.40
N VAL A 209 -9.49 11.15 -18.43
CA VAL A 209 -9.21 9.87 -17.78
C VAL A 209 -10.22 9.68 -16.66
N ILE A 210 -10.75 8.47 -16.51
CA ILE A 210 -11.68 8.17 -15.40
C ILE A 210 -10.87 7.92 -14.13
N THR A 211 -11.06 8.76 -13.12
CA THR A 211 -10.32 8.75 -11.86
C THR A 211 -11.23 8.62 -10.65
N TRP A 212 -10.71 8.00 -9.60
CA TRP A 212 -11.37 7.90 -8.30
C TRP A 212 -10.98 9.09 -7.40
N PRO A 213 -11.94 9.72 -6.68
CA PRO A 213 -13.38 9.48 -6.68
C PRO A 213 -14.14 10.35 -7.70
N SER A 214 -13.46 11.20 -8.49
CA SER A 214 -14.03 12.32 -9.27
C SER A 214 -15.06 11.88 -10.32
N ASN A 215 -14.94 10.66 -10.83
CA ASN A 215 -15.86 10.12 -11.83
C ASN A 215 -16.88 9.12 -11.26
N ILE A 216 -17.19 9.22 -9.96
CA ILE A 216 -18.14 8.33 -9.28
C ILE A 216 -19.21 9.15 -8.56
N ASP A 217 -20.46 8.92 -8.93
CA ASP A 217 -21.61 9.30 -8.10
C ASP A 217 -21.83 8.17 -7.08
N ARG A 218 -21.51 8.45 -5.80
CA ARG A 218 -21.58 7.45 -4.74
C ARG A 218 -23.01 7.12 -4.33
N GLU A 219 -23.92 8.06 -4.45
CA GLU A 219 -25.33 7.89 -4.07
C GLU A 219 -26.07 7.02 -5.10
N ARG A 220 -25.86 7.30 -6.39
CA ARG A 220 -26.50 6.57 -7.49
C ARG A 220 -25.74 5.30 -7.87
N GLY A 221 -24.48 5.16 -7.45
CA GLY A 221 -23.63 4.00 -7.78
C GLY A 221 -23.26 3.91 -9.27
N ILE A 222 -23.09 5.03 -9.95
CA ILE A 222 -22.82 5.14 -11.39
C ILE A 222 -21.54 5.91 -11.68
N TYR A 223 -21.02 5.72 -12.90
CA TYR A 223 -19.93 6.55 -13.43
C TYR A 223 -20.47 7.85 -13.99
N ILE A 224 -19.78 8.95 -13.71
CA ILE A 224 -20.14 10.29 -14.17
C ILE A 224 -18.97 11.03 -14.80
N CYS A 225 -19.25 11.97 -15.67
CA CYS A 225 -18.26 12.92 -16.17
C CYS A 225 -17.85 13.87 -15.03
N SER A 226 -16.54 14.05 -14.85
CA SER A 226 -16.00 14.97 -13.83
C SER A 226 -16.32 16.45 -14.11
N GLU A 227 -16.69 16.80 -15.34
CA GLU A 227 -16.99 18.18 -15.75
C GLU A 227 -18.48 18.50 -15.64
N CYS A 228 -19.34 17.71 -16.31
CA CYS A 228 -20.78 18.04 -16.41
C CYS A 228 -21.69 17.15 -15.54
N GLY A 229 -21.14 16.15 -14.82
CA GLY A 229 -21.93 15.20 -14.03
C GLY A 229 -22.79 14.23 -14.85
N GLY A 230 -22.76 14.30 -16.18
CA GLY A 230 -23.50 13.37 -17.05
C GLY A 230 -23.04 11.94 -16.88
N GLU A 231 -23.98 10.98 -16.95
CA GLU A 231 -23.69 9.56 -16.79
C GLU A 231 -22.79 9.03 -17.92
N LEU A 232 -21.83 8.19 -17.55
CA LEU A 232 -20.92 7.51 -18.47
C LEU A 232 -21.26 6.02 -18.53
N SER A 233 -21.66 5.56 -19.71
CA SER A 233 -21.99 4.15 -19.95
C SER A 233 -20.76 3.25 -20.03
N ASP A 234 -20.99 1.93 -20.03
CA ASP A 234 -19.93 0.95 -20.28
C ASP A 234 -19.34 1.10 -21.68
N ASP A 235 -20.15 1.50 -22.66
CA ASP A 235 -19.68 1.76 -24.03
C ASP A 235 -18.79 2.99 -24.12
N ASP A 236 -19.07 4.05 -23.37
CA ASP A 236 -18.20 5.23 -23.31
C ASP A 236 -16.83 4.86 -22.73
N ARG A 237 -16.80 4.06 -21.67
CA ARG A 237 -15.57 3.59 -21.03
C ARG A 237 -14.77 2.62 -21.92
N ARG A 238 -15.46 1.80 -22.70
CA ARG A 238 -14.89 0.84 -23.66
C ARG A 238 -14.20 1.53 -24.82
N ASN A 239 -14.73 2.65 -25.28
CA ASN A 239 -14.32 3.32 -26.51
C ASN A 239 -13.33 4.47 -26.30
N GLY A 240 -12.44 4.31 -25.32
CA GLY A 240 -11.34 5.24 -25.11
C GLY A 240 -10.19 5.06 -26.11
N VAL A 241 -9.16 5.87 -25.94
CA VAL A 241 -7.92 5.82 -26.68
C VAL A 241 -6.74 6.08 -25.75
N TRP A 242 -5.62 5.42 -26.02
CA TRP A 242 -4.38 5.70 -25.31
C TRP A 242 -3.79 7.04 -25.75
N VAL A 243 -3.42 7.88 -24.78
CA VAL A 243 -2.80 9.17 -25.01
C VAL A 243 -1.51 9.25 -24.22
N VAL A 244 -0.42 9.61 -24.88
CA VAL A 244 0.88 9.90 -24.29
C VAL A 244 0.74 11.16 -23.42
N THR A 245 1.05 11.08 -22.13
CA THR A 245 1.01 12.21 -21.19
C THR A 245 2.42 12.74 -20.84
N ASN A 246 3.47 11.96 -21.11
CA ASN A 246 4.86 12.37 -20.97
C ASN A 246 5.63 12.17 -22.30
N PRO A 247 5.65 13.19 -23.18
CA PRO A 247 6.34 13.08 -24.48
C PRO A 247 7.86 12.88 -24.40
N ASN A 248 8.46 13.14 -23.22
CA ASN A 248 9.90 12.98 -23.00
C ASN A 248 10.29 11.57 -22.56
N GLY A 249 9.32 10.72 -22.26
CA GLY A 249 9.55 9.33 -21.88
C GLY A 249 10.14 8.51 -23.02
N LYS A 250 11.16 7.71 -22.72
CA LYS A 250 11.87 6.91 -23.72
C LYS A 250 11.33 5.48 -23.87
N THR A 251 10.47 5.06 -22.99
CA THR A 251 9.88 3.72 -22.95
C THR A 251 8.36 3.81 -23.07
N SER A 252 7.73 2.74 -23.55
CA SER A 252 6.29 2.68 -23.67
C SER A 252 5.66 2.28 -22.33
N GLY A 253 4.82 3.14 -21.76
CA GLY A 253 4.17 2.91 -20.47
C GLY A 253 2.65 3.00 -20.55
N TYR A 254 1.96 2.11 -19.86
CA TYR A 254 0.51 2.04 -19.79
C TYR A 254 0.03 1.93 -18.35
N HIS A 255 -1.02 2.70 -18.01
CA HIS A 255 -1.70 2.57 -16.72
C HIS A 255 -3.10 1.99 -16.91
N ILE A 256 -3.41 0.89 -16.21
CA ILE A 256 -4.69 0.20 -16.30
C ILE A 256 -5.36 0.16 -14.93
N SER A 257 -6.50 0.85 -14.82
CA SER A 257 -7.38 0.86 -13.64
C SER A 257 -8.63 0.01 -13.87
N LYS A 258 -9.22 -0.55 -12.81
CA LYS A 258 -10.56 -1.19 -12.92
C LYS A 258 -11.65 -0.23 -13.34
N MET A 259 -11.44 1.07 -13.19
CA MET A 259 -12.42 2.09 -13.60
C MET A 259 -12.63 2.12 -15.12
N MET A 260 -11.61 1.77 -15.90
CA MET A 260 -11.73 1.70 -17.35
C MET A 260 -12.32 0.38 -17.88
N LEU A 261 -12.44 -0.66 -17.02
CA LEU A 261 -12.94 -1.97 -17.42
C LEU A 261 -14.48 -1.96 -17.51
N PRO A 262 -15.08 -2.21 -18.69
CA PRO A 262 -16.53 -2.08 -18.89
C PRO A 262 -17.37 -2.97 -17.97
N TRP A 263 -16.86 -4.15 -17.58
CA TRP A 263 -17.56 -5.11 -16.71
C TRP A 263 -17.48 -4.80 -15.20
N VAL A 264 -16.85 -3.68 -14.83
CA VAL A 264 -16.72 -3.26 -13.42
C VAL A 264 -17.64 -2.08 -13.17
N SER A 265 -18.76 -2.30 -12.45
CA SER A 265 -19.70 -1.25 -12.10
C SER A 265 -19.16 -0.31 -11.03
N ALA A 266 -19.64 0.94 -11.00
CA ALA A 266 -19.31 1.93 -9.96
C ALA A 266 -19.73 1.43 -8.57
N ALA A 267 -20.91 0.82 -8.43
CA ALA A 267 -21.37 0.23 -7.18
C ALA A 267 -20.40 -0.81 -6.61
N LYS A 268 -19.81 -1.65 -7.48
CA LYS A 268 -18.79 -2.63 -7.07
C LYS A 268 -17.51 -1.96 -6.57
N LEU A 269 -17.10 -0.82 -7.16
CA LEU A 269 -15.94 -0.06 -6.69
C LEU A 269 -16.21 0.62 -5.35
N ILE A 270 -17.39 1.22 -5.18
CA ILE A 270 -17.81 1.85 -3.91
C ILE A 270 -17.79 0.81 -2.79
N LYS A 271 -18.38 -0.38 -3.04
CA LYS A 271 -18.35 -1.51 -2.10
C LYS A 271 -16.91 -1.91 -1.74
N LYS A 272 -16.05 -2.08 -2.75
CA LYS A 272 -14.63 -2.40 -2.52
C LYS A 272 -13.90 -1.33 -1.71
N PHE A 273 -14.17 -0.06 -1.97
CA PHE A 273 -13.57 1.04 -1.22
C PHE A 273 -13.97 1.02 0.26
N SER A 274 -15.21 0.63 0.58
CA SER A 274 -15.68 0.53 1.96
C SER A 274 -15.19 -0.74 2.69
N GLU A 275 -14.97 -1.83 1.97
CA GLU A 275 -14.61 -3.14 2.57
C GLU A 275 -13.11 -3.42 2.56
N ASP A 276 -12.39 -2.98 1.52
CA ASP A 276 -10.97 -3.25 1.38
C ASP A 276 -10.13 -2.25 2.21
N PRO A 277 -8.97 -2.66 2.75
CA PRO A 277 -7.98 -1.71 3.26
C PRO A 277 -7.59 -0.71 2.16
N PRO A 278 -7.41 0.58 2.46
CA PRO A 278 -7.11 1.61 1.45
C PRO A 278 -5.97 1.21 0.50
N LYS A 279 -4.87 0.72 1.05
CA LYS A 279 -3.73 0.21 0.25
C LYS A 279 -4.15 -0.87 -0.75
N HIS A 280 -5.00 -1.80 -0.33
CA HIS A 280 -5.50 -2.86 -1.21
C HIS A 280 -6.36 -2.28 -2.34
N PHE A 281 -7.25 -1.34 -2.01
CA PHE A 281 -8.09 -0.67 -3.01
C PHE A 281 -7.25 0.08 -4.06
N TYR A 282 -6.30 0.91 -3.62
CA TYR A 282 -5.46 1.68 -4.55
C TYR A 282 -4.60 0.77 -5.43
N ASN A 283 -3.85 -0.18 -4.82
CA ASN A 283 -2.90 -0.99 -5.56
C ASN A 283 -3.61 -2.01 -6.48
N TYR A 284 -4.60 -2.74 -5.97
CA TYR A 284 -5.23 -3.85 -6.69
C TYR A 284 -6.43 -3.44 -7.55
N THR A 285 -7.11 -2.36 -7.17
CA THR A 285 -8.31 -1.93 -7.89
C THR A 285 -8.01 -0.75 -8.80
N LEU A 286 -7.29 0.25 -8.34
CA LEU A 286 -6.96 1.39 -9.18
C LEU A 286 -5.67 1.20 -9.99
N GLY A 287 -4.82 0.23 -9.64
CA GLY A 287 -3.49 0.08 -10.25
C GLY A 287 -2.59 1.27 -9.96
N LEU A 288 -2.84 1.97 -8.85
CA LEU A 288 -2.08 3.12 -8.39
C LEU A 288 -1.28 2.76 -7.13
N PRO A 289 -0.08 3.33 -6.95
CA PRO A 289 0.59 3.18 -5.67
C PRO A 289 -0.29 3.83 -4.60
N TYR A 290 -0.50 3.11 -3.51
CA TYR A 290 -1.09 3.74 -2.35
C TYR A 290 -0.04 4.67 -1.76
N LYS A 291 -0.31 5.94 -1.88
CA LYS A 291 0.35 6.94 -1.07
C LYS A 291 -0.25 6.78 0.31
N ASP A 292 0.30 5.84 1.11
CA ASP A 292 0.15 5.96 2.55
C ASP A 292 0.50 7.40 2.82
N GLY A 293 -0.42 8.17 3.44
CA GLY A 293 -0.18 9.58 3.72
C GLY A 293 1.19 9.82 4.35
N VAL A 294 2.22 9.69 3.55
CA VAL A 294 3.56 10.15 3.82
C VAL A 294 3.56 11.61 3.45
N SER A 295 2.65 12.33 4.02
CA SER A 295 2.92 13.70 4.24
C SER A 295 3.88 13.76 5.42
N VAL A 296 5.16 13.78 5.11
CA VAL A 296 6.06 14.58 5.92
C VAL A 296 5.30 15.88 6.11
N ILE A 297 4.98 16.24 7.33
CA ILE A 297 4.24 17.48 7.62
C ILE A 297 5.04 18.60 6.97
N ASN A 298 4.47 19.22 5.92
CA ASN A 298 5.13 20.35 5.29
C ASN A 298 4.99 21.59 6.19
N LYS A 299 5.81 22.61 5.95
CA LYS A 299 5.85 23.80 6.81
C LYS A 299 4.48 24.48 6.91
N LYS A 300 3.75 24.56 5.80
CA LYS A 300 2.42 25.17 5.78
C LYS A 300 1.43 24.38 6.65
N THR A 301 1.35 23.07 6.46
CA THR A 301 0.48 22.21 7.29
C THR A 301 0.85 22.36 8.77
N PHE A 302 2.15 22.35 9.11
CA PHE A 302 2.58 22.52 10.49
C PHE A 302 2.21 23.89 11.07
N ASP A 303 2.31 24.95 10.27
CA ASP A 303 1.91 26.30 10.70
C ASP A 303 0.40 26.43 10.85
N ASP A 304 -0.40 25.75 10.02
CA ASP A 304 -1.86 25.70 10.12
C ASP A 304 -2.34 24.95 11.39
N LEU A 305 -1.50 24.06 11.97
CA LEU A 305 -1.82 23.36 13.23
C LEU A 305 -1.57 24.21 14.49
N LYS A 306 -1.00 25.41 14.35
CA LYS A 306 -0.76 26.31 15.49
C LYS A 306 -2.02 27.08 15.82
N ILE A 307 -2.47 26.99 17.06
CA ILE A 307 -3.68 27.67 17.54
C ILE A 307 -3.39 28.67 18.63
N SER A 308 -4.23 29.71 18.71
CA SER A 308 -4.15 30.71 19.77
C SER A 308 -4.66 30.18 21.13
N TYR A 309 -4.31 30.87 22.22
CA TYR A 309 -4.87 30.53 23.53
C TYR A 309 -6.39 30.65 23.58
N GLN A 310 -7.00 31.56 22.82
CA GLN A 310 -8.44 31.71 22.73
C GLN A 310 -9.09 30.47 22.09
N GLU A 311 -8.51 29.94 21.02
CA GLU A 311 -8.97 28.70 20.39
C GLU A 311 -8.78 27.49 21.31
N TYR A 312 -7.64 27.39 21.99
CA TYR A 312 -7.34 26.36 22.98
C TYR A 312 -8.43 26.26 24.07
N THR A 313 -9.07 27.38 24.49
CA THR A 313 -10.14 27.32 25.50
C THR A 313 -11.31 26.45 25.10
N ARG A 314 -11.55 26.27 23.78
CA ARG A 314 -12.59 25.41 23.23
C ARG A 314 -12.33 23.92 23.45
N TYR A 315 -11.06 23.54 23.65
CA TYR A 315 -10.64 22.15 23.88
C TYR A 315 -10.58 21.78 25.36
N LYS A 316 -10.66 22.78 26.27
CA LYS A 316 -10.58 22.54 27.72
C LYS A 316 -11.79 21.81 28.30
N GLN A 317 -12.96 21.96 27.71
CA GLN A 317 -14.18 21.32 28.20
C GLN A 317 -14.06 19.81 27.97
N ASP A 318 -14.34 19.02 29.01
CA ASP A 318 -14.26 17.54 29.01
C ASP A 318 -12.90 16.99 28.53
N SER A 319 -11.82 17.69 28.90
CA SER A 319 -10.48 17.33 28.49
C SER A 319 -9.71 16.55 29.58
N TYR A 320 -8.80 15.69 29.10
CA TYR A 320 -7.87 14.94 29.94
C TYR A 320 -6.44 15.39 29.65
N LYS A 321 -5.63 15.50 30.68
CA LYS A 321 -4.22 15.86 30.60
C LYS A 321 -3.35 14.65 30.31
N VAL A 322 -2.48 14.76 29.34
CA VAL A 322 -1.60 13.67 28.89
C VAL A 322 -0.16 14.16 28.82
N ILE A 323 0.79 13.29 29.14
CA ILE A 323 2.22 13.49 28.95
C ILE A 323 2.79 12.35 28.11
N GLY A 324 3.64 12.70 27.13
CA GLY A 324 4.52 11.79 26.41
C GLY A 324 5.99 12.10 26.71
N ILE A 325 6.79 11.10 27.03
CA ILE A 325 8.21 11.26 27.40
C ILE A 325 9.05 10.30 26.59
N ASP A 326 9.91 10.86 25.73
CA ASP A 326 10.97 10.12 25.09
C ASP A 326 12.26 10.29 25.89
N GLN A 327 12.90 9.18 26.29
CA GLN A 327 14.11 9.21 27.06
C GLN A 327 15.34 8.83 26.24
N GLY A 328 16.35 9.67 26.35
CA GLY A 328 17.67 9.46 25.76
C GLY A 328 18.74 9.90 26.78
N ASN A 329 19.71 10.66 26.34
CA ASN A 329 20.66 11.38 27.25
C ASN A 329 19.94 12.47 28.04
N ARG A 330 18.82 12.95 27.58
CA ARG A 330 17.94 13.97 28.15
C ARG A 330 16.49 13.51 27.94
N PHE A 331 15.55 14.09 28.66
CA PHE A 331 14.14 13.79 28.51
C PHE A 331 13.50 14.79 27.54
N HIS A 332 12.95 14.30 26.43
CA HIS A 332 12.06 15.08 25.58
C HIS A 332 10.63 14.91 26.11
N TYR A 333 10.10 15.99 26.62
CA TYR A 333 8.85 16.05 27.36
C TYR A 333 7.79 16.80 26.57
N CYS A 334 6.66 16.15 26.33
CA CYS A 334 5.51 16.71 25.64
C CYS A 334 4.28 16.61 26.55
N GLU A 335 3.62 17.73 26.85
CA GLU A 335 2.38 17.79 27.62
C GLU A 335 1.27 18.49 26.86
N GLY A 336 0.04 18.06 27.13
CA GLY A 336 -1.13 18.63 26.47
C GLY A 336 -2.43 18.03 26.97
N ILE A 337 -3.51 18.32 26.25
CA ILE A 337 -4.84 17.82 26.55
C ILE A 337 -5.41 17.03 25.37
N VAL A 338 -6.32 16.10 25.68
CA VAL A 338 -7.19 15.46 24.69
C VAL A 338 -8.65 15.67 25.10
N SER A 339 -9.46 16.00 24.12
CA SER A 339 -10.91 16.20 24.27
C SER A 339 -11.65 15.53 23.10
N PRO A 340 -12.98 15.44 23.11
CA PRO A 340 -13.75 14.95 21.97
C PRO A 340 -13.54 15.77 20.67
N ARG A 341 -12.97 16.96 20.77
CA ARG A 341 -12.67 17.86 19.64
C ARG A 341 -11.28 17.68 19.04
N GLY A 342 -10.42 16.87 19.65
CA GLY A 342 -9.04 16.65 19.25
C GLY A 342 -8.05 16.89 20.37
N CYS A 343 -6.78 16.93 20.03
CA CYS A 343 -5.65 17.06 20.96
C CYS A 343 -5.00 18.45 20.81
N VAL A 344 -4.55 19.02 21.92
CA VAL A 344 -3.74 20.24 21.91
C VAL A 344 -2.49 20.04 22.77
N ILE A 345 -1.34 20.13 22.14
CA ILE A 345 -0.04 20.17 22.83
C ILE A 345 0.15 21.57 23.38
N THR A 346 0.32 21.67 24.69
CA THR A 346 0.44 22.94 25.41
C THR A 346 1.88 23.31 25.75
N ASN A 347 2.77 22.33 25.81
CA ASN A 347 4.20 22.54 26.02
C ASN A 347 5.01 21.34 25.51
N ILE A 348 6.16 21.63 24.95
CA ILE A 348 7.15 20.63 24.56
C ILE A 348 8.54 21.18 24.79
N ARG A 349 9.39 20.44 25.53
CA ARG A 349 10.71 20.90 25.94
C ARG A 349 11.65 19.76 26.31
N ILE A 350 12.92 20.09 26.50
CA ILE A 350 13.91 19.19 27.08
C ILE A 350 13.94 19.40 28.59
N ILE A 351 14.07 18.29 29.33
CA ILE A 351 14.31 18.27 30.76
C ILE A 351 15.62 17.51 31.02
N ASP A 352 16.56 18.12 31.76
CA ASP A 352 17.91 17.60 31.91
C ASP A 352 18.07 16.63 33.08
N SER A 353 17.22 16.75 34.11
CA SER A 353 17.31 15.92 35.31
C SER A 353 16.01 15.18 35.61
N GLU A 354 16.14 14.06 36.32
CA GLU A 354 15.00 13.27 36.77
C GLU A 354 14.19 14.05 37.83
N ASP A 355 14.85 14.81 38.72
CA ASP A 355 14.15 15.62 39.71
C ASP A 355 13.29 16.72 39.09
N ASP A 356 13.78 17.37 38.04
CA ASP A 356 12.99 18.37 37.33
C ASP A 356 11.86 17.74 36.51
N LEU A 357 12.06 16.51 36.03
CA LEU A 357 10.98 15.73 35.39
C LEU A 357 9.86 15.40 36.39
N PHE A 358 10.20 14.95 37.60
CA PHE A 358 9.22 14.73 38.67
C PHE A 358 8.45 16.00 39.01
N LYS A 359 9.12 17.14 39.18
CA LYS A 359 8.48 18.44 39.43
C LYS A 359 7.54 18.84 38.29
N ALA A 360 7.98 18.64 37.05
CA ALA A 360 7.15 18.95 35.87
C ALA A 360 5.85 18.12 35.86
N ILE A 361 5.95 16.81 36.12
CA ILE A 361 4.80 15.90 36.20
C ILE A 361 3.85 16.31 37.35
N GLU A 362 4.39 16.59 38.55
CA GLU A 362 3.61 17.02 39.71
C GLU A 362 2.86 18.33 39.47
N ASN A 363 3.49 19.28 38.79
CA ASN A 363 2.87 20.57 38.46
C ASN A 363 1.76 20.44 37.43
N PHE A 364 1.95 19.59 36.43
CA PHE A 364 0.97 19.41 35.35
C PHE A 364 -0.23 18.57 35.79
N LYS A 365 -0.02 17.61 36.70
CA LYS A 365 -1.06 16.68 37.23
C LYS A 365 -1.77 15.92 36.09
N PRO A 366 -1.06 15.06 35.36
CA PRO A 366 -1.62 14.34 34.20
C PRO A 366 -2.59 13.25 34.61
N HIS A 367 -3.53 12.94 33.74
CA HIS A 367 -4.39 11.75 33.85
C HIS A 367 -3.68 10.51 33.27
N LYS A 368 -2.80 10.71 32.28
CA LYS A 368 -1.96 9.64 31.70
C LYS A 368 -0.57 10.17 31.37
N ILE A 369 0.39 9.28 31.56
CA ILE A 369 1.78 9.44 31.16
C ILE A 369 2.16 8.25 30.32
N VAL A 370 2.75 8.45 29.15
CA VAL A 370 3.37 7.39 28.37
C VAL A 370 4.86 7.71 28.26
N ILE A 371 5.70 6.81 28.73
CA ILE A 371 7.17 6.95 28.73
C ILE A 371 7.80 5.75 28.04
N ASP A 372 8.80 5.98 27.17
CA ASP A 372 9.59 4.89 26.62
C ASP A 372 10.32 4.12 27.73
N MET A 373 10.39 2.82 27.62
CA MET A 373 11.14 1.97 28.54
C MET A 373 12.65 1.99 28.29
N SER A 374 13.08 2.43 27.13
CA SER A 374 14.48 2.45 26.71
C SER A 374 14.99 3.90 26.60
N PRO A 375 16.28 4.15 26.83
CA PRO A 375 17.31 3.22 27.24
C PRO A 375 17.33 2.95 28.77
N ASN A 376 16.72 3.80 29.60
CA ASN A 376 16.78 3.70 31.05
C ASN A 376 15.47 3.19 31.67
N ARG A 377 15.33 1.86 31.69
CA ARG A 377 14.14 1.22 32.29
C ARG A 377 13.90 1.58 33.75
N TRP A 378 14.95 1.83 34.52
CA TRP A 378 14.82 2.11 35.94
C TRP A 378 14.17 3.45 36.23
N THR A 379 14.49 4.48 35.45
CA THR A 379 13.81 5.78 35.53
C THR A 379 12.32 5.65 35.22
N ALA A 380 11.97 4.93 34.17
CA ALA A 380 10.56 4.70 33.80
C ALA A 380 9.80 3.96 34.90
N LEU A 381 10.41 2.96 35.54
CA LEU A 381 9.81 2.23 36.66
C LEU A 381 9.64 3.11 37.90
N ARG A 382 10.62 3.98 38.25
CA ARG A 382 10.49 4.92 39.38
C ARG A 382 9.35 5.91 39.19
N ILE A 383 9.16 6.40 37.96
CA ILE A 383 8.04 7.27 37.63
C ILE A 383 6.72 6.49 37.79
N GLN A 384 6.66 5.25 37.32
CA GLN A 384 5.47 4.40 37.46
C GLN A 384 5.16 4.07 38.92
N GLU A 385 6.18 3.77 39.74
CA GLU A 385 6.03 3.52 41.17
C GLU A 385 5.48 4.75 41.89
N LYS A 386 5.99 5.94 41.58
CA LYS A 386 5.57 7.19 42.23
C LYS A 386 4.17 7.64 41.84
N PHE A 387 3.79 7.54 40.58
CA PHE A 387 2.52 8.09 40.07
C PHE A 387 1.43 7.01 39.82
N GLY A 388 1.78 5.74 39.96
CA GLY A 388 0.85 4.61 39.89
C GLY A 388 0.65 4.02 38.48
N LEU A 389 0.27 2.73 38.45
CA LEU A 389 0.07 1.95 37.21
C LEU A 389 -1.11 2.45 36.37
N ASP A 390 -2.11 3.07 37.01
CA ASP A 390 -3.27 3.61 36.29
C ASP A 390 -2.92 4.89 35.51
N VAL A 391 -1.92 5.64 35.98
CA VAL A 391 -1.49 6.91 35.37
C VAL A 391 -0.35 6.68 34.39
N VAL A 392 0.66 5.88 34.77
CA VAL A 392 1.91 5.71 34.02
C VAL A 392 1.91 4.44 33.20
N TRP A 393 2.10 4.60 31.90
CA TRP A 393 2.21 3.51 30.94
C TRP A 393 3.60 3.44 30.37
N LEU A 394 4.25 2.30 30.54
CA LEU A 394 5.60 2.02 30.03
C LEU A 394 5.49 1.57 28.58
N ALA A 395 5.99 2.40 27.66
CA ALA A 395 5.99 2.08 26.23
C ALA A 395 7.15 1.14 25.88
N ASN A 396 6.81 0.02 25.26
CA ASN A 396 7.76 -0.89 24.68
C ASN A 396 7.66 -0.75 23.14
N ILE A 397 8.53 0.09 22.59
CA ILE A 397 8.53 0.41 21.16
C ILE A 397 9.24 -0.69 20.40
N ARG A 398 8.57 -1.33 19.45
CA ARG A 398 9.10 -2.42 18.64
C ARG A 398 8.80 -2.22 17.16
N LEU A 399 9.74 -2.66 16.33
CA LEU A 399 9.45 -3.03 14.95
C LEU A 399 8.98 -4.49 15.00
N TRP A 400 7.69 -4.73 14.79
CA TRP A 400 7.15 -6.09 14.84
C TRP A 400 7.67 -6.92 13.68
N ALA A 401 8.40 -7.99 13.99
CA ALA A 401 8.56 -9.09 13.04
C ALA A 401 7.19 -9.76 12.90
N MET A 402 6.65 -9.84 11.67
CA MET A 402 5.44 -10.60 11.41
C MET A 402 5.65 -12.05 11.88
N ASN A 403 5.03 -12.43 12.98
CA ASN A 403 4.77 -13.83 13.23
C ASN A 403 3.82 -14.35 12.15
N LYS A 404 4.22 -15.42 11.47
CA LYS A 404 3.55 -16.05 10.31
C LYS A 404 2.11 -16.52 10.55
N LEU A 405 1.49 -16.20 11.67
CA LEU A 405 0.27 -16.87 12.17
C LEU A 405 -0.94 -15.99 12.44
N SER A 406 -0.92 -14.69 12.24
CA SER A 406 -2.17 -13.92 12.37
C SER A 406 -2.41 -13.04 11.14
N LYS A 407 -3.43 -13.39 10.36
CA LYS A 407 -4.08 -12.54 9.34
C LYS A 407 -4.92 -11.41 9.98
N SER A 408 -4.77 -11.13 11.28
CA SER A 408 -5.48 -10.07 11.97
C SER A 408 -4.78 -8.74 11.75
N LYS A 409 -5.57 -7.69 11.47
CA LYS A 409 -5.14 -6.29 11.35
C LYS A 409 -4.19 -5.94 12.50
N ILE A 410 -3.00 -5.45 12.15
CA ILE A 410 -1.97 -5.01 13.11
C ILE A 410 -2.57 -3.86 13.91
N LYS A 411 -2.71 -4.03 15.23
CA LYS A 411 -3.08 -2.93 16.13
C LYS A 411 -1.87 -2.01 16.27
N HIS A 412 -2.06 -0.70 16.16
CA HIS A 412 -1.00 0.31 16.33
C HIS A 412 -0.33 0.23 17.69
N PHE A 413 -1.05 -0.23 18.69
CA PHE A 413 -0.54 -0.54 20.02
C PHE A 413 -1.38 -1.62 20.70
N GLU A 414 -0.77 -2.32 21.67
CA GLU A 414 -1.39 -3.35 22.50
C GLU A 414 -1.21 -3.00 23.97
N LEU A 415 -2.33 -2.94 24.72
CA LEU A 415 -2.33 -2.61 26.14
C LEU A 415 -2.16 -3.85 27.00
N LYS A 416 -1.17 -3.85 27.90
CA LYS A 416 -0.98 -4.83 28.98
C LYS A 416 -1.35 -4.18 30.31
N ARG A 417 -2.64 -3.99 30.53
CA ARG A 417 -3.21 -3.21 31.66
C ARG A 417 -2.68 -3.63 33.01
N GLN A 418 -2.58 -4.96 33.28
CA GLN A 418 -2.08 -5.49 34.54
C GLN A 418 -0.64 -5.06 34.92
N PHE A 419 0.13 -4.56 33.96
CA PHE A 419 1.51 -4.12 34.16
C PHE A 419 1.69 -2.62 33.88
N GLY A 420 0.64 -1.88 33.56
CA GLY A 420 0.76 -0.49 33.10
C GLY A 420 1.72 -0.37 31.90
N MET A 421 1.65 -1.29 30.95
CA MET A 421 2.54 -1.33 29.79
C MET A 421 1.76 -1.24 28.49
N VAL A 422 2.37 -0.60 27.50
CA VAL A 422 1.86 -0.54 26.13
C VAL A 422 2.95 -0.98 25.15
N ASN A 423 2.66 -1.99 24.33
CA ASN A 423 3.49 -2.34 23.18
C ASN A 423 3.08 -1.45 22.02
N VAL A 424 4.01 -0.68 21.48
CA VAL A 424 3.79 0.27 20.37
C VAL A 424 4.50 -0.24 19.13
N GLU A 425 3.77 -0.41 18.02
CA GLU A 425 4.39 -0.61 16.73
C GLU A 425 4.87 0.74 16.20
N ARG A 426 6.19 0.87 16.05
CA ARG A 426 6.84 2.15 15.77
C ARG A 426 6.32 2.82 14.50
N THR A 427 6.28 2.07 13.40
CA THR A 427 5.94 2.62 12.08
C THR A 427 4.48 3.05 11.99
N GLU A 428 3.57 2.17 12.43
CA GLU A 428 2.14 2.43 12.37
C GLU A 428 1.72 3.53 13.34
N SER A 429 2.33 3.60 14.53
CA SER A 429 2.04 4.64 15.51
C SER A 429 2.45 6.03 15.01
N ILE A 430 3.67 6.14 14.44
CA ILE A 430 4.14 7.39 13.85
C ILE A 430 3.26 7.79 12.67
N GLN A 431 2.91 6.83 11.80
CA GLN A 431 2.07 7.09 10.64
C GLN A 431 0.70 7.63 11.06
N THR A 432 0.03 6.95 12.01
CA THR A 432 -1.29 7.37 12.49
C THR A 432 -1.25 8.76 13.14
N MET A 433 -0.19 9.07 13.89
CA MET A 433 0.03 10.41 14.45
C MET A 433 0.16 11.48 13.34
N ILE A 434 0.94 11.18 12.30
CA ILE A 434 1.12 12.10 11.16
C ILE A 434 -0.19 12.27 10.38
N ASP A 435 -0.95 11.20 10.19
CA ASP A 435 -2.24 11.25 9.52
C ASP A 435 -3.24 12.12 10.32
N ASP A 436 -3.33 11.93 11.65
CA ASP A 436 -4.16 12.77 12.51
C ASP A 436 -3.71 14.26 12.51
N MET A 437 -2.41 14.55 12.37
CA MET A 437 -1.91 15.92 12.20
C MET A 437 -2.38 16.53 10.86
N ASN A 438 -2.39 15.75 9.79
CA ASN A 438 -2.85 16.22 8.49
C ASN A 438 -4.38 16.39 8.41
N ASP A 439 -5.11 15.63 9.23
CA ASP A 439 -6.57 15.67 9.35
C ASP A 439 -7.05 16.65 10.44
N ASP A 440 -6.16 17.57 10.87
CA ASP A 440 -6.46 18.62 11.86
C ASP A 440 -6.86 18.09 13.25
N GLY A 441 -6.40 16.87 13.58
CA GLY A 441 -6.71 16.21 14.85
C GLY A 441 -5.74 16.53 16.00
N ILE A 442 -4.56 17.13 15.70
CA ILE A 442 -3.52 17.49 16.67
C ILE A 442 -3.09 18.93 16.45
N HIS A 443 -3.21 19.77 17.45
CA HIS A 443 -2.81 21.17 17.41
C HIS A 443 -1.66 21.47 18.36
N PHE A 444 -0.99 22.60 18.14
CA PHE A 444 0.05 23.14 18.99
C PHE A 444 -0.35 24.53 19.47
N LEU A 445 -0.15 24.81 20.76
CA LEU A 445 -0.32 26.18 21.24
C LEU A 445 0.80 27.06 20.64
N ASN A 446 0.43 28.19 20.07
CA ASN A 446 1.33 29.02 19.26
C ASN A 446 2.48 29.71 20.03
N ASP A 447 2.40 29.74 21.36
CA ASP A 447 3.42 30.34 22.25
C ASP A 447 4.48 29.36 22.75
N ILE A 448 4.47 28.10 22.28
CA ILE A 448 5.50 27.11 22.62
C ILE A 448 6.83 27.55 21.96
N PRO A 449 7.91 27.80 22.75
CA PRO A 449 9.15 28.35 22.20
C PRO A 449 9.90 27.40 21.24
N THR A 450 9.70 26.10 21.38
CA THR A 450 10.45 25.04 20.67
C THR A 450 9.78 24.59 19.37
N LEU A 451 8.73 25.27 18.87
CA LEU A 451 7.96 24.81 17.70
C LEU A 451 8.81 24.64 16.43
N GLU A 452 9.81 25.48 16.20
CA GLU A 452 10.67 25.33 15.03
C GLU A 452 11.55 24.06 15.13
N ASP A 453 12.09 23.76 16.31
CA ASP A 453 12.83 22.54 16.57
C ASP A 453 11.91 21.31 16.45
N VAL A 454 10.69 21.40 16.95
CA VAL A 454 9.65 20.36 16.79
C VAL A 454 9.41 20.08 15.33
N TYR A 455 9.23 21.10 14.50
CA TYR A 455 9.05 20.93 13.06
C TYR A 455 10.26 20.22 12.41
N VAL A 456 11.49 20.61 12.78
CA VAL A 456 12.71 19.93 12.28
C VAL A 456 12.75 18.47 12.70
N HIS A 457 12.42 18.14 13.95
CA HIS A 457 12.39 16.78 14.46
C HIS A 457 11.33 15.92 13.76
N LEU A 458 10.13 16.46 13.51
CA LEU A 458 9.07 15.79 12.74
C LEU A 458 9.52 15.52 11.29
N ARG A 459 10.19 16.47 10.65
CA ARG A 459 10.78 16.27 9.31
C ARG A 459 11.87 15.21 9.27
N ASN A 460 12.60 15.01 10.35
CA ASN A 460 13.64 14.01 10.45
C ASN A 460 13.11 12.58 10.60
N MET A 461 11.81 12.40 10.86
CA MET A 461 11.12 11.13 10.81
C MET A 461 10.82 10.76 9.34
N VAL A 462 11.84 10.31 8.61
CA VAL A 462 11.75 10.07 7.17
C VAL A 462 11.22 8.67 6.89
N PRO A 463 10.10 8.56 6.17
CA PRO A 463 9.63 7.27 5.72
C PRO A 463 10.63 6.67 4.71
N SER A 464 10.93 5.41 4.88
CA SER A 464 11.87 4.67 4.05
C SER A 464 11.36 3.26 3.85
N ASN A 465 11.74 2.66 2.74
CA ASN A 465 11.42 1.28 2.47
C ASN A 465 12.62 0.39 2.79
N GLU A 466 12.44 -0.59 3.67
CA GLU A 466 13.45 -1.59 3.96
C GLU A 466 13.05 -2.97 3.41
N LEU A 467 13.97 -3.58 2.68
CA LEU A 467 13.82 -4.97 2.26
C LEU A 467 14.31 -5.88 3.40
N ARG A 468 13.38 -6.57 4.09
CA ARG A 468 13.71 -7.60 5.08
C ARG A 468 13.10 -8.93 4.67
N GLN A 469 13.91 -9.96 4.56
CA GLN A 469 13.49 -11.34 4.17
C GLN A 469 12.67 -11.38 2.87
N GLY A 470 13.06 -10.57 1.86
CA GLY A 470 12.37 -10.53 0.57
C GLY A 470 11.06 -9.72 0.56
N ILE A 471 10.66 -9.12 1.67
CA ILE A 471 9.46 -8.28 1.79
C ILE A 471 9.87 -6.84 1.98
N THR A 472 9.42 -5.95 1.09
CA THR A 472 9.60 -4.51 1.24
C THR A 472 8.63 -4.00 2.31
N ARG A 473 9.16 -3.32 3.33
CA ARG A 473 8.40 -2.72 4.42
C ARG A 473 8.69 -1.24 4.52
N LYS A 474 7.65 -0.47 4.78
CA LYS A 474 7.79 0.91 5.20
C LYS A 474 8.32 0.94 6.63
N VAL A 475 9.29 1.80 6.88
CA VAL A 475 9.83 2.11 8.20
C VAL A 475 10.11 3.60 8.27
N PHE A 476 10.08 4.18 9.46
CA PHE A 476 10.58 5.55 9.63
C PHE A 476 12.05 5.50 10.03
N LYS A 477 12.90 6.09 9.19
CA LYS A 477 14.33 6.27 9.45
C LYS A 477 14.60 7.64 10.05
N ARG A 478 15.65 7.70 10.83
CA ARG A 478 16.16 8.93 11.43
C ARG A 478 17.07 9.63 10.43
N ALA A 479 16.69 10.82 9.95
CA ALA A 479 17.56 11.67 9.12
C ALA A 479 18.35 12.70 9.94
N GLY A 480 18.00 12.86 11.21
CA GLY A 480 18.61 13.76 12.20
C GLY A 480 17.95 13.49 13.56
N SER A 481 18.01 14.43 14.51
CA SER A 481 17.25 14.31 15.76
C SER A 481 15.76 14.26 15.48
N ASP A 482 15.08 13.27 16.06
CA ASP A 482 13.64 13.03 15.95
C ASP A 482 12.95 12.89 17.31
N ASP A 483 13.68 13.19 18.37
CA ASP A 483 13.30 12.93 19.76
C ASP A 483 12.01 13.67 20.18
N TYR A 484 11.79 14.92 19.74
CA TYR A 484 10.51 15.62 19.94
C TYR A 484 9.36 14.92 19.22
N GLY A 485 9.61 14.41 18.01
CA GLY A 485 8.60 13.62 17.27
C GLY A 485 8.20 12.36 18.03
N PHE A 486 9.16 11.69 18.69
CA PHE A 486 8.87 10.54 19.56
C PHE A 486 8.13 10.92 20.84
N ALA A 487 8.47 12.02 21.50
CA ALA A 487 7.72 12.52 22.66
C ALA A 487 6.26 12.83 22.28
N ILE A 488 6.03 13.43 21.10
CA ILE A 488 4.68 13.68 20.56
C ILE A 488 3.98 12.36 20.25
N ASN A 489 4.67 11.37 19.67
CA ASN A 489 4.07 10.06 19.40
C ASN A 489 3.63 9.36 20.70
N LEU A 490 4.43 9.42 21.75
CA LEU A 490 4.06 8.87 23.07
C LEU A 490 2.91 9.64 23.71
N PHE A 491 2.88 10.98 23.59
CA PHE A 491 1.72 11.77 23.95
C PHE A 491 0.47 11.29 23.21
N TYR A 492 0.58 11.13 21.88
CA TYR A 492 -0.52 10.65 21.04
C TYR A 492 -1.02 9.25 21.45
N VAL A 493 -0.13 8.31 21.74
CA VAL A 493 -0.50 7.00 22.30
C VAL A 493 -1.28 7.17 23.61
N GLY A 494 -0.86 8.08 24.47
CA GLY A 494 -1.56 8.41 25.73
C GLY A 494 -2.98 8.94 25.51
N THR A 495 -3.18 9.76 24.47
CA THR A 495 -4.53 10.24 24.11
C THR A 495 -5.45 9.10 23.69
N LYS A 496 -4.94 8.13 22.91
CA LYS A 496 -5.72 6.96 22.48
C LYS A 496 -5.97 5.94 23.62
N ILE A 497 -5.17 5.95 24.67
CA ILE A 497 -5.44 5.16 25.88
C ILE A 497 -6.63 5.73 26.65
N ILE A 498 -6.77 7.06 26.71
CA ILE A 498 -7.87 7.74 27.39
C ILE A 498 -9.14 7.76 26.54
N MET A 499 -9.01 8.11 25.29
CA MET A 499 -10.11 8.25 24.34
C MET A 499 -9.86 7.31 23.14
N PRO A 500 -10.14 6.01 23.31
CA PRO A 500 -9.98 5.06 22.22
C PRO A 500 -10.99 5.36 21.10
N ASN A 501 -10.59 5.10 19.87
CA ASN A 501 -11.49 5.22 18.72
C ASN A 501 -12.72 4.31 18.94
N PRO A 502 -13.95 4.78 18.74
CA PRO A 502 -15.17 3.98 18.87
C PRO A 502 -15.12 2.65 18.10
N ASP A 503 -14.55 2.64 16.91
CA ASP A 503 -14.38 1.43 16.09
C ASP A 503 -13.46 0.38 16.73
N ASP A 504 -12.42 0.80 17.45
CA ASP A 504 -11.51 -0.11 18.15
C ASP A 504 -12.17 -0.69 19.41
N VAL A 505 -13.00 0.08 20.08
CA VAL A 505 -13.82 -0.38 21.22
C VAL A 505 -14.84 -1.40 20.74
N LEU A 506 -15.53 -1.15 19.64
CA LEU A 506 -16.48 -2.08 19.03
C LEU A 506 -15.82 -3.42 18.67
N LYS A 507 -14.68 -3.39 17.99
CA LYS A 507 -13.92 -4.60 17.64
C LYS A 507 -13.42 -5.38 18.87
N GLU A 508 -13.04 -4.70 19.93
CA GLU A 508 -12.62 -5.36 21.18
C GLU A 508 -13.81 -6.05 21.88
N LEU A 509 -14.99 -5.44 21.84
CA LEU A 509 -16.24 -6.01 22.36
C LEU A 509 -16.70 -7.22 21.54
N GLU A 510 -16.61 -7.15 20.21
CA GLU A 510 -16.91 -8.26 19.29
C GLU A 510 -15.97 -9.45 19.52
N ASN A 511 -14.67 -9.22 19.64
CA ASN A 511 -13.66 -10.26 19.89
C ASN A 511 -13.82 -10.93 21.25
N LYS A 512 -14.38 -10.23 22.25
CA LYS A 512 -14.66 -10.79 23.58
C LYS A 512 -16.02 -11.48 23.68
N LYS A 513 -16.80 -11.58 22.56
CA LYS A 513 -18.17 -12.12 22.55
C LYS A 513 -19.10 -11.46 23.59
N LEU A 514 -18.87 -10.20 23.91
CA LEU A 514 -19.60 -9.42 24.92
C LEU A 514 -20.78 -8.62 24.34
N ILE A 515 -21.04 -8.75 23.03
CA ILE A 515 -22.16 -8.06 22.37
C ILE A 515 -23.32 -9.03 22.22
N ALA A 516 -24.39 -8.80 22.97
CA ALA A 516 -25.69 -9.38 22.70
C ALA A 516 -26.32 -8.64 21.50
N ASN A 517 -26.88 -9.40 20.56
CA ASN A 517 -27.39 -9.01 19.25
C ASN A 517 -28.56 -7.98 19.24
N THR A 518 -28.45 -6.84 19.90
CA THR A 518 -29.46 -5.77 19.80
C THR A 518 -28.83 -4.38 19.67
N PRO A 519 -29.27 -3.55 18.70
CA PRO A 519 -28.73 -2.19 18.46
C PRO A 519 -28.81 -1.27 19.69
N ILE A 520 -29.86 -1.37 20.48
CA ILE A 520 -30.11 -0.51 21.66
C ILE A 520 -29.16 -0.86 22.85
N GLY A 521 -28.67 -2.09 22.92
CA GLY A 521 -27.67 -2.50 23.90
C GLY A 521 -26.28 -1.95 23.62
N LEU A 522 -25.97 -1.70 22.35
CA LEU A 522 -24.68 -1.25 21.86
C LEU A 522 -24.44 0.23 22.19
N GLU A 523 -25.42 1.12 21.90
CA GLU A 523 -25.32 2.56 22.23
C GLU A 523 -25.19 2.78 23.74
N LYS A 524 -26.00 2.08 24.54
CA LYS A 524 -25.91 2.15 26.01
C LYS A 524 -24.60 1.56 26.56
N ALA A 525 -24.00 0.57 25.90
CA ALA A 525 -22.72 0.01 26.30
C ALA A 525 -21.57 0.96 25.95
N ILE A 526 -21.63 1.63 24.78
CA ILE A 526 -20.67 2.65 24.35
C ILE A 526 -20.74 3.86 25.29
N ASP A 527 -21.92 4.40 25.57
CA ASP A 527 -22.13 5.54 26.46
C ASP A 527 -21.67 5.23 27.91
N LYS A 528 -21.92 4.03 28.39
CA LYS A 528 -21.51 3.60 29.73
C LYS A 528 -20.00 3.33 29.83
N MET A 529 -19.36 2.87 28.75
CA MET A 529 -17.89 2.76 28.66
C MET A 529 -17.24 4.13 28.53
N MET A 530 -17.80 5.03 27.74
CA MET A 530 -17.31 6.41 27.61
C MET A 530 -17.43 7.17 28.94
N GLN A 531 -18.46 6.90 29.75
CA GLN A 531 -18.62 7.43 31.12
C GLN A 531 -17.77 6.69 32.17
N GLY A 532 -17.42 5.42 31.94
CA GLY A 532 -16.72 4.53 32.88
C GLY A 532 -15.19 4.50 32.76
N TYR A 533 -14.60 5.17 31.79
CA TYR A 533 -13.13 5.30 31.69
C TYR A 533 -12.53 6.21 32.79
N GLY A 534 -13.39 6.82 33.62
CA GLY A 534 -12.99 7.55 34.82
C GLY A 534 -12.79 6.68 36.08
N ASN A 535 -13.46 5.57 36.24
CA ASN A 535 -13.25 4.62 37.38
C ASN A 535 -14.02 3.31 37.14
N SER A 536 -13.27 2.19 37.22
CA SER A 536 -13.73 0.81 37.48
C SER A 536 -14.44 0.04 36.35
N ILE A 537 -13.90 -1.15 36.10
CA ILE A 537 -14.42 -2.20 35.24
C ILE A 537 -15.81 -2.63 35.71
N ILE A 538 -16.83 -2.53 34.86
CA ILE A 538 -18.14 -3.17 35.11
C ILE A 538 -18.15 -4.50 34.36
N VAL A 539 -18.09 -5.60 35.12
CA VAL A 539 -18.36 -6.95 34.61
C VAL A 539 -19.88 -7.13 34.51
N ILE A 540 -20.40 -7.18 33.28
CA ILE A 540 -21.80 -7.56 33.04
C ILE A 540 -21.83 -9.09 33.00
N LYS A 541 -22.41 -9.71 34.04
CA LYS A 541 -22.74 -11.14 34.01
C LYS A 541 -23.96 -11.37 33.13
N PRO A 542 -23.96 -12.39 32.27
CA PRO A 542 -25.15 -12.77 31.53
C PRO A 542 -26.22 -13.36 32.47
N LYS A 543 -27.46 -12.97 32.20
CA LYS A 543 -28.63 -13.70 32.73
C LYS A 543 -28.94 -14.86 31.81
#